data_d5fda9b436095289f6db1e028ccc411b
#
_entry.id   d5fda9b436095289f6db1e028ccc411b
#
_cell.length_a   1.000
_cell.length_b   1.000
_cell.length_c   1.000
_cell.angle_alpha   90.00
_cell.angle_beta   90.00
_cell.angle_gamma   90.00
#
_symmetry.space_group_name_H-M   'P 1'
#
loop_
_entity.id
_entity.type
_entity.pdbx_description
1 polymer ?
#
loop_
_entity_poly.entity_id
_entity_poly.type
_entity_poly.pdbx_seq_one_letter_code
_entity_poly.pdbx_strand_id
1 'polypeptide(L)'
;SILSGPPSMWRYKELMPLDEENKVGDHVGFTPLIRAKNLGKALGLKNLYIKNDSVNHPTFSFKDRVVAVAVSKAIELGFDTISCASTGNLANSVAAHSAEAGLESFIFIPVGLESGKILGTNIYGTNLISVNGSYDDVNRLCSEIAGDHKWAFVNINIRPYYGDGSRSYGYEIAEQLGWKTPDNVIVPVAGSSLITKIWKAFHEFECLGLLDGKVQSKIFAAQASGCSPVTTAIKNGTDVITPVKPNTIAKSIAIGNPADGYYGVKTTQDSGGYG
;
A
#
# COMPACT_ATOMS: atom_id res chain seq x y z
N SER A 1 13.12 6.88 20.84
CA SER A 1 12.88 8.10 20.07
C SER A 1 12.93 7.81 18.58
N ILE A 2 11.97 8.31 17.80
CA ILE A 2 11.91 8.14 16.34
C ILE A 2 13.24 8.54 15.67
N LEU A 3 13.85 9.66 16.09
CA LEU A 3 15.08 10.17 15.46
C LEU A 3 16.29 9.23 15.59
N SER A 4 16.32 8.36 16.59
CA SER A 4 17.38 7.37 16.78
C SER A 4 17.05 6.01 16.15
N GLY A 5 15.88 5.85 15.54
CA GLY A 5 15.47 4.63 14.88
C GLY A 5 16.22 4.35 13.56
N PRO A 6 16.08 3.13 13.02
CA PRO A 6 16.76 2.73 11.78
C PRO A 6 16.31 3.55 10.58
N PRO A 7 17.08 3.60 9.48
CA PRO A 7 16.67 4.23 8.22
C PRO A 7 15.72 3.31 7.42
N SER A 8 14.61 2.92 8.02
CA SER A 8 13.55 2.09 7.45
C SER A 8 12.19 2.48 8.02
N MET A 9 11.11 1.85 7.55
CA MET A 9 9.78 2.09 8.09
C MET A 9 9.67 1.70 9.58
N TRP A 10 10.52 0.83 10.08
CA TRP A 10 10.58 0.39 11.49
C TRP A 10 11.10 1.46 12.45
N ARG A 11 11.54 2.59 11.90
CA ARG A 11 11.78 3.84 12.62
C ARG A 11 10.55 4.31 13.40
N TYR A 12 9.37 3.93 12.94
CA TYR A 12 8.07 4.25 13.52
C TYR A 12 7.38 3.03 14.14
N LYS A 13 8.16 2.05 14.62
CA LYS A 13 7.65 0.75 15.12
C LYS A 13 6.60 0.90 16.22
N GLU A 14 6.75 1.89 17.11
CA GLU A 14 5.80 2.16 18.18
C GLU A 14 4.39 2.58 17.69
N LEU A 15 4.28 2.95 16.42
CA LEU A 15 3.03 3.32 15.76
C LEU A 15 2.50 2.21 14.84
N MET A 16 3.24 1.12 14.70
CA MET A 16 2.81 -0.04 13.90
C MET A 16 2.00 -1.02 14.76
N PRO A 17 1.10 -1.81 14.15
CA PRO A 17 0.23 -2.73 14.88
C PRO A 17 0.95 -4.05 15.25
N LEU A 18 2.16 -3.96 15.80
CA LEU A 18 2.97 -5.08 16.26
C LEU A 18 3.19 -4.93 17.76
N ASP A 19 3.04 -6.02 18.51
CA ASP A 19 3.32 -6.08 19.94
C ASP A 19 4.77 -6.49 20.20
N GLU A 20 5.38 -7.18 19.23
CA GLU A 20 6.77 -7.59 19.22
C GLU A 20 7.59 -6.80 18.19
N GLU A 21 8.89 -7.11 18.09
CA GLU A 21 9.75 -6.57 17.04
C GLU A 21 9.34 -7.10 15.66
N ASN A 22 9.62 -6.32 14.61
CA ASN A 22 9.43 -6.78 13.24
C ASN A 22 10.25 -8.06 12.96
N LYS A 23 9.69 -8.91 12.12
CA LYS A 23 10.33 -10.19 11.75
C LYS A 23 10.96 -10.15 10.36
N VAL A 24 10.56 -9.18 9.53
CA VAL A 24 11.02 -9.00 8.15
C VAL A 24 11.05 -7.54 7.76
N GLY A 25 11.76 -7.21 6.70
CA GLY A 25 11.71 -5.91 6.06
C GLY A 25 12.59 -4.85 6.73
N ASP A 26 13.74 -5.19 7.28
CA ASP A 26 14.66 -4.23 7.94
C ASP A 26 15.07 -3.05 7.06
N HIS A 27 15.06 -3.24 5.74
CA HIS A 27 15.42 -2.22 4.75
C HIS A 27 14.22 -1.62 4.02
N VAL A 28 12.99 -1.98 4.41
CA VAL A 28 11.77 -1.45 3.80
C VAL A 28 11.50 -0.03 4.26
N GLY A 29 11.10 0.82 3.33
CA GLY A 29 10.72 2.20 3.62
C GLY A 29 11.90 3.16 3.70
N PHE A 30 11.66 4.29 4.33
CA PHE A 30 12.54 5.45 4.39
C PHE A 30 13.09 5.86 3.02
N THR A 31 12.25 5.69 2.01
CA THR A 31 12.58 5.97 0.61
C THR A 31 12.81 7.46 0.36
N PRO A 32 13.54 7.83 -0.70
CA PRO A 32 13.86 9.24 -0.95
C PRO A 32 12.63 10.11 -1.17
N LEU A 33 12.62 11.30 -0.56
CA LEU A 33 11.75 12.41 -0.91
C LEU A 33 12.54 13.36 -1.82
N ILE A 34 12.31 13.28 -3.13
CA ILE A 34 13.13 13.93 -4.16
C ILE A 34 12.51 15.26 -4.55
N ARG A 35 13.28 16.36 -4.44
CA ARG A 35 12.86 17.66 -5.00
C ARG A 35 12.91 17.62 -6.53
N ALA A 36 11.77 17.70 -7.18
CA ALA A 36 11.61 17.60 -8.64
C ALA A 36 11.83 18.97 -9.32
N LYS A 37 13.06 19.47 -9.31
CA LYS A 37 13.41 20.85 -9.76
C LYS A 37 12.97 21.16 -11.19
N ASN A 38 13.28 20.26 -12.14
CA ASN A 38 12.96 20.48 -13.56
C ASN A 38 11.47 20.41 -13.83
N LEU A 39 10.78 19.40 -13.27
CA LEU A 39 9.32 19.29 -13.38
C LEU A 39 8.63 20.45 -12.69
N GLY A 40 9.11 20.85 -11.51
CA GLY A 40 8.60 22.00 -10.79
C GLY A 40 8.70 23.30 -11.62
N LYS A 41 9.87 23.51 -12.26
CA LYS A 41 10.05 24.66 -13.18
C LYS A 41 9.06 24.63 -14.36
N ALA A 42 8.88 23.48 -14.98
CA ALA A 42 7.95 23.31 -16.11
C ALA A 42 6.48 23.57 -15.73
N LEU A 43 6.10 23.25 -14.49
CA LEU A 43 4.74 23.42 -13.96
C LEU A 43 4.54 24.73 -13.18
N GLY A 44 5.56 25.56 -13.03
CA GLY A 44 5.50 26.80 -12.22
C GLY A 44 5.43 26.55 -10.71
N LEU A 45 5.81 25.35 -10.23
CA LEU A 45 5.77 24.93 -8.83
C LEU A 45 7.16 25.05 -8.18
N LYS A 46 7.31 25.87 -7.15
CA LYS A 46 8.60 26.10 -6.48
C LYS A 46 9.04 24.91 -5.61
N ASN A 47 8.11 24.25 -4.96
CA ASN A 47 8.34 23.20 -3.97
C ASN A 47 7.60 21.92 -4.37
N LEU A 48 8.01 21.31 -5.47
CA LEU A 48 7.49 20.01 -5.91
C LEU A 48 8.42 18.89 -5.46
N TYR A 49 7.87 17.91 -4.76
CA TYR A 49 8.59 16.73 -4.29
C TYR A 49 7.93 15.45 -4.81
N ILE A 50 8.73 14.41 -4.98
CA ILE A 50 8.28 13.06 -5.33
C ILE A 50 8.76 12.11 -4.24
N LYS A 51 7.83 11.45 -3.55
CA LYS A 51 8.14 10.34 -2.67
C LYS A 51 8.31 9.10 -3.54
N ASN A 52 9.54 8.60 -3.61
CA ASN A 52 9.93 7.61 -4.61
C ASN A 52 10.01 6.19 -4.03
N ASP A 53 8.92 5.42 -4.11
CA ASP A 53 8.89 4.01 -3.73
C ASP A 53 9.32 3.05 -4.87
N SER A 54 9.74 3.55 -6.03
CA SER A 54 10.30 2.68 -7.08
C SER A 54 11.68 2.11 -6.72
N VAL A 55 12.26 2.55 -5.61
CA VAL A 55 13.51 2.05 -5.04
C VAL A 55 13.30 1.36 -3.68
N ASN A 56 12.05 1.13 -3.28
CA ASN A 56 11.73 0.47 -2.03
C ASN A 56 12.14 -1.01 -2.07
N HIS A 57 12.91 -1.45 -1.12
CA HIS A 57 13.43 -2.81 -1.05
C HIS A 57 12.36 -3.79 -0.48
N PRO A 58 12.32 -5.08 -0.87
CA PRO A 58 13.18 -5.74 -1.89
C PRO A 58 12.60 -5.78 -3.29
N THR A 59 11.30 -5.45 -3.50
CA THR A 59 10.63 -5.67 -4.79
C THR A 59 10.37 -4.39 -5.59
N PHE A 60 10.99 -3.28 -5.17
CA PHE A 60 10.91 -1.97 -5.83
C PHE A 60 9.49 -1.45 -5.95
N SER A 61 8.68 -1.69 -4.91
CA SER A 61 7.30 -1.23 -4.88
C SER A 61 6.85 -0.82 -3.49
N PHE A 62 5.79 0.00 -3.46
CA PHE A 62 5.09 0.36 -2.23
C PHE A 62 4.60 -0.88 -1.44
N LYS A 63 4.37 -2.02 -2.13
CA LYS A 63 3.82 -3.23 -1.49
C LYS A 63 4.70 -3.80 -0.40
N ASP A 64 6.00 -3.56 -0.46
CA ASP A 64 6.93 -4.04 0.57
C ASP A 64 6.59 -3.48 1.96
N ARG A 65 6.10 -2.24 2.06
CA ARG A 65 5.67 -1.62 3.33
C ARG A 65 4.53 -2.37 4.00
N VAL A 66 3.50 -2.65 3.23
CA VAL A 66 2.28 -3.30 3.75
C VAL A 66 2.47 -4.78 4.01
N VAL A 67 3.31 -5.43 3.20
CA VAL A 67 3.60 -6.86 3.37
C VAL A 67 4.55 -7.10 4.53
N ALA A 68 5.55 -6.25 4.76
CA ALA A 68 6.44 -6.37 5.91
C ALA A 68 5.67 -6.37 7.24
N VAL A 69 4.68 -5.47 7.40
CA VAL A 69 3.81 -5.46 8.58
C VAL A 69 2.92 -6.71 8.62
N ALA A 70 2.31 -7.09 7.48
CA ALA A 70 1.41 -8.25 7.43
C ALA A 70 2.12 -9.55 7.76
N VAL A 71 3.32 -9.78 7.22
CA VAL A 71 4.11 -11.00 7.49
C VAL A 71 4.60 -11.00 8.94
N SER A 72 5.14 -9.89 9.46
CA SER A 72 5.56 -9.80 10.85
C SER A 72 4.40 -10.10 11.81
N LYS A 73 3.21 -9.54 11.56
CA LYS A 73 2.02 -9.80 12.39
C LYS A 73 1.50 -11.23 12.23
N ALA A 74 1.58 -11.80 11.04
CA ALA A 74 1.21 -13.20 10.82
C ALA A 74 2.08 -14.15 11.66
N ILE A 75 3.39 -13.92 11.71
CA ILE A 75 4.31 -14.69 12.55
C ILE A 75 3.95 -14.52 14.03
N GLU A 76 3.72 -13.29 14.48
CA GLU A 76 3.31 -12.99 15.86
C GLU A 76 2.01 -13.71 16.26
N LEU A 77 1.06 -13.83 15.32
CA LEU A 77 -0.18 -14.58 15.49
C LEU A 77 -0.01 -16.10 15.35
N GLY A 78 1.21 -16.58 15.10
CA GLY A 78 1.56 -17.99 15.02
C GLY A 78 1.17 -18.64 13.69
N PHE A 79 1.05 -17.89 12.60
CA PHE A 79 0.95 -18.45 11.25
C PHE A 79 2.33 -18.88 10.74
N ASP A 80 2.36 -19.98 10.03
CA ASP A 80 3.58 -20.56 9.41
C ASP A 80 3.54 -20.51 7.88
N THR A 81 2.40 -20.19 7.32
CA THR A 81 2.14 -20.13 5.88
C THR A 81 1.55 -18.79 5.48
N ILE A 82 2.19 -18.13 4.51
CA ILE A 82 1.76 -16.82 4.00
C ILE A 82 1.17 -16.97 2.60
N SER A 83 0.08 -16.24 2.32
CA SER A 83 -0.60 -16.39 1.04
C SER A 83 -1.20 -15.08 0.54
N CYS A 84 -1.47 -15.01 -0.76
CA CYS A 84 -2.30 -13.96 -1.35
C CYS A 84 -2.90 -14.38 -2.70
N ALA A 85 -4.02 -13.73 -3.03
CA ALA A 85 -4.58 -13.71 -4.39
C ALA A 85 -4.05 -12.47 -5.11
N SER A 86 -3.00 -12.59 -5.93
CA SER A 86 -2.43 -11.44 -6.64
C SER A 86 -1.53 -11.86 -7.81
N THR A 87 -1.47 -11.00 -8.81
CA THR A 87 -0.71 -11.20 -10.05
C THR A 87 0.40 -10.16 -10.28
N GLY A 88 0.73 -9.35 -9.29
CA GLY A 88 1.66 -8.23 -9.47
C GLY A 88 2.49 -7.94 -8.22
N ASN A 89 2.72 -6.66 -7.94
CA ASN A 89 3.61 -6.22 -6.86
C ASN A 89 3.28 -6.82 -5.48
N LEU A 90 2.00 -7.11 -5.20
CA LEU A 90 1.63 -7.78 -3.96
C LEU A 90 2.18 -9.23 -3.91
N ALA A 91 2.03 -9.97 -5.00
CA ALA A 91 2.56 -11.34 -5.10
C ALA A 91 4.09 -11.38 -4.93
N ASN A 92 4.80 -10.48 -5.64
CA ASN A 92 6.25 -10.39 -5.55
C ASN A 92 6.70 -10.07 -4.11
N SER A 93 6.05 -9.11 -3.46
CA SER A 93 6.37 -8.70 -2.10
C SER A 93 6.09 -9.81 -1.08
N VAL A 94 4.94 -10.51 -1.22
CA VAL A 94 4.62 -11.66 -0.35
C VAL A 94 5.67 -12.76 -0.50
N ALA A 95 6.02 -13.13 -1.73
CA ALA A 95 7.04 -14.15 -1.98
C ALA A 95 8.40 -13.76 -1.38
N ALA A 96 8.83 -12.51 -1.58
CA ALA A 96 10.11 -12.00 -1.07
C ALA A 96 10.19 -12.01 0.47
N HIS A 97 9.19 -11.43 1.15
CA HIS A 97 9.17 -11.37 2.61
C HIS A 97 8.93 -12.72 3.28
N SER A 98 8.18 -13.63 2.63
CA SER A 98 8.05 -15.00 3.12
C SER A 98 9.38 -15.75 3.04
N ALA A 99 10.12 -15.58 1.95
CA ALA A 99 11.47 -16.15 1.79
C ALA A 99 12.45 -15.59 2.84
N GLU A 100 12.41 -14.27 3.09
CA GLU A 100 13.20 -13.60 4.14
C GLU A 100 12.91 -14.21 5.53
N ALA A 101 11.63 -14.48 5.82
CA ALA A 101 11.19 -15.07 7.08
C ALA A 101 11.43 -16.59 7.19
N GLY A 102 11.84 -17.26 6.11
CA GLY A 102 11.93 -18.72 6.06
C GLY A 102 10.56 -19.42 6.12
N LEU A 103 9.48 -18.75 5.69
CA LEU A 103 8.13 -19.25 5.71
C LEU A 103 7.70 -19.80 4.36
N GLU A 104 6.86 -20.84 4.37
CA GLU A 104 6.20 -21.30 3.16
C GLU A 104 5.21 -20.26 2.64
N SER A 105 5.16 -20.11 1.31
CA SER A 105 4.22 -19.17 0.70
C SER A 105 3.50 -19.76 -0.50
N PHE A 106 2.22 -19.39 -0.64
CA PHE A 106 1.34 -19.80 -1.73
C PHE A 106 0.72 -18.57 -2.40
N ILE A 107 0.99 -18.41 -3.69
CA ILE A 107 0.45 -17.31 -4.49
C ILE A 107 -0.58 -17.86 -5.46
N PHE A 108 -1.81 -17.39 -5.34
CA PHE A 108 -2.93 -17.80 -6.19
C PHE A 108 -3.12 -16.82 -7.34
N ILE A 109 -3.15 -17.35 -8.56
CA ILE A 109 -3.29 -16.57 -9.79
C ILE A 109 -4.32 -17.21 -10.74
N PRO A 110 -5.04 -16.44 -11.55
CA PRO A 110 -5.79 -17.02 -12.66
C PRO A 110 -4.87 -17.59 -13.74
N VAL A 111 -5.31 -18.63 -14.44
CA VAL A 111 -4.57 -19.18 -15.60
C VAL A 111 -4.41 -18.14 -16.69
N GLY A 112 -3.36 -18.28 -17.51
CA GLY A 112 -3.12 -17.41 -18.67
C GLY A 112 -2.39 -16.10 -18.36
N LEU A 113 -1.70 -16.02 -17.22
CA LEU A 113 -0.88 -14.87 -16.87
C LEU A 113 0.37 -14.76 -17.76
N GLU A 114 0.80 -13.52 -18.00
CA GLU A 114 2.05 -13.21 -18.70
C GLU A 114 3.26 -13.81 -17.96
N SER A 115 4.17 -14.47 -18.68
CA SER A 115 5.35 -15.17 -18.14
C SER A 115 6.24 -14.27 -17.28
N GLY A 116 6.38 -12.97 -17.63
CA GLY A 116 7.17 -12.01 -16.86
C GLY A 116 6.63 -11.74 -15.43
N LYS A 117 5.32 -11.79 -15.25
CA LYS A 117 4.70 -11.65 -13.91
C LYS A 117 4.94 -12.89 -13.05
N ILE A 118 4.91 -14.07 -13.66
CA ILE A 118 5.20 -15.35 -13.02
C ILE A 118 6.65 -15.40 -12.55
N LEU A 119 7.58 -14.98 -13.41
CA LEU A 119 9.01 -15.01 -13.11
C LEU A 119 9.36 -14.15 -11.89
N GLY A 120 8.84 -12.93 -11.82
CA GLY A 120 9.12 -12.00 -10.70
C GLY A 120 8.67 -12.52 -9.33
N THR A 121 7.73 -13.46 -9.31
CA THR A 121 7.27 -14.12 -8.08
C THR A 121 8.05 -15.40 -7.80
N ASN A 122 8.31 -16.21 -8.82
CA ASN A 122 8.95 -17.51 -8.68
C ASN A 122 10.42 -17.47 -8.24
N ILE A 123 11.15 -16.38 -8.50
CA ILE A 123 12.56 -16.25 -8.08
C ILE A 123 12.76 -16.38 -6.56
N TYR A 124 11.71 -16.16 -5.77
CA TYR A 124 11.74 -16.27 -4.31
C TYR A 124 11.35 -17.67 -3.78
N GLY A 125 11.13 -18.66 -4.68
CA GLY A 125 10.83 -20.04 -4.29
C GLY A 125 9.41 -20.28 -3.75
N THR A 126 8.47 -19.39 -4.05
CA THR A 126 7.05 -19.53 -3.63
C THR A 126 6.33 -20.64 -4.41
N ASN A 127 5.30 -21.22 -3.80
CA ASN A 127 4.37 -22.11 -4.48
C ASN A 127 3.34 -21.30 -5.27
N LEU A 128 3.38 -21.39 -6.60
CA LEU A 128 2.44 -20.67 -7.47
C LEU A 128 1.29 -21.59 -7.89
N ILE A 129 0.07 -21.22 -7.49
CA ILE A 129 -1.16 -21.98 -7.75
C ILE A 129 -1.95 -21.29 -8.85
N SER A 130 -2.02 -21.92 -10.02
CA SER A 130 -2.84 -21.45 -11.16
C SER A 130 -4.27 -22.00 -11.03
N VAL A 131 -5.23 -21.08 -10.91
CA VAL A 131 -6.66 -21.39 -10.78
C VAL A 131 -7.37 -21.16 -12.10
N ASN A 132 -8.15 -22.15 -12.55
CA ASN A 132 -8.97 -22.01 -13.74
C ASN A 132 -10.23 -21.20 -13.43
N GLY A 133 -10.18 -19.90 -13.60
CA GLY A 133 -11.26 -18.98 -13.28
C GLY A 133 -10.85 -17.53 -13.41
N SER A 134 -11.77 -16.63 -13.10
CA SER A 134 -11.52 -15.20 -13.04
C SER A 134 -10.74 -14.80 -11.76
N TYR A 135 -10.30 -13.55 -11.70
CA TYR A 135 -9.68 -13.02 -10.46
C TYR A 135 -10.64 -13.07 -9.26
N ASP A 136 -11.94 -12.90 -9.49
CA ASP A 136 -12.95 -12.98 -8.42
C ASP A 136 -13.11 -14.42 -7.92
N ASP A 137 -13.02 -15.42 -8.80
CA ASP A 137 -13.01 -16.85 -8.41
C ASP A 137 -11.78 -17.19 -7.58
N VAL A 138 -10.60 -16.66 -7.94
CA VAL A 138 -9.38 -16.81 -7.14
C VAL A 138 -9.55 -16.21 -5.75
N ASN A 139 -10.08 -14.99 -5.65
CA ASN A 139 -10.29 -14.34 -4.35
C ASN A 139 -11.30 -15.11 -3.48
N ARG A 140 -12.37 -15.64 -4.08
CA ARG A 140 -13.36 -16.47 -3.38
C ARG A 140 -12.72 -17.73 -2.83
N LEU A 141 -11.98 -18.47 -3.65
CA LEU A 141 -11.24 -19.68 -3.22
C LEU A 141 -10.28 -19.36 -2.07
N CYS A 142 -9.50 -18.28 -2.18
CA CYS A 142 -8.58 -17.87 -1.11
C CYS A 142 -9.32 -17.52 0.19
N SER A 143 -10.53 -16.94 0.10
CA SER A 143 -11.36 -16.66 1.29
C SER A 143 -11.88 -17.93 1.96
N GLU A 144 -12.25 -18.94 1.17
CA GLU A 144 -12.65 -20.27 1.66
C GLU A 144 -11.47 -20.95 2.37
N ILE A 145 -10.29 -21.00 1.72
CA ILE A 145 -9.07 -21.59 2.32
C ILE A 145 -8.68 -20.86 3.61
N ALA A 146 -8.79 -19.53 3.66
CA ALA A 146 -8.49 -18.74 4.87
C ALA A 146 -9.41 -19.06 6.05
N GLY A 147 -10.63 -19.56 5.78
CA GLY A 147 -11.57 -20.03 6.80
C GLY A 147 -11.26 -21.45 7.32
N ASP A 148 -10.72 -22.29 6.46
CA ASP A 148 -10.54 -23.73 6.74
C ASP A 148 -9.10 -24.09 7.17
N HIS A 149 -8.13 -23.26 6.83
CA HIS A 149 -6.71 -23.53 7.10
C HIS A 149 -6.07 -22.39 7.90
N LYS A 150 -5.08 -22.71 8.73
CA LYS A 150 -4.28 -21.72 9.46
C LYS A 150 -3.25 -21.06 8.52
N TRP A 151 -3.73 -20.41 7.47
CA TRP A 151 -2.93 -19.66 6.52
C TRP A 151 -3.19 -18.15 6.63
N ALA A 152 -2.12 -17.36 6.57
CA ALA A 152 -2.20 -15.91 6.59
C ALA A 152 -2.34 -15.37 5.16
N PHE A 153 -3.55 -15.06 4.73
CA PHE A 153 -3.79 -14.34 3.49
C PHE A 153 -3.69 -12.83 3.74
N VAL A 154 -2.60 -12.21 3.27
CA VAL A 154 -2.27 -10.82 3.61
C VAL A 154 -3.35 -9.80 3.19
N ASN A 155 -4.09 -10.09 2.13
CA ASN A 155 -5.17 -9.24 1.61
C ASN A 155 -6.59 -9.69 2.01
N ILE A 156 -6.72 -10.71 2.87
CA ILE A 156 -8.00 -11.25 3.35
C ILE A 156 -8.04 -11.18 4.88
N ASN A 157 -7.60 -12.24 5.59
CA ASN A 157 -7.70 -12.33 7.06
C ASN A 157 -6.65 -11.47 7.80
N ILE A 158 -5.50 -11.14 7.17
CA ILE A 158 -4.46 -10.24 7.72
C ILE A 158 -4.62 -8.79 7.21
N ARG A 159 -5.63 -8.51 6.40
CA ARG A 159 -5.83 -7.21 5.75
C ARG A 159 -5.81 -5.98 6.67
N PRO A 160 -6.34 -5.96 7.90
CA PRO A 160 -6.25 -4.80 8.77
C PRO A 160 -4.81 -4.38 9.05
N TYR A 161 -3.95 -5.32 9.34
CA TYR A 161 -2.52 -5.11 9.61
C TYR A 161 -1.75 -4.72 8.35
N TYR A 162 -2.02 -5.40 7.24
CA TYR A 162 -1.51 -5.03 5.92
C TYR A 162 -1.80 -3.55 5.59
N GLY A 163 -3.04 -3.10 5.78
CA GLY A 163 -3.40 -1.70 5.51
C GLY A 163 -2.58 -0.71 6.33
N ASP A 164 -2.25 -1.04 7.57
CA ASP A 164 -1.54 -0.14 8.48
C ASP A 164 -0.06 0.09 8.11
N GLY A 165 0.58 -0.82 7.41
CA GLY A 165 1.92 -0.60 6.84
C GLY A 165 2.02 0.64 5.94
N SER A 166 0.90 1.04 5.32
CA SER A 166 0.82 2.25 4.49
C SER A 166 1.03 3.56 5.26
N ARG A 167 0.84 3.58 6.59
CA ARG A 167 1.04 4.78 7.42
C ARG A 167 2.49 5.25 7.41
N SER A 168 3.44 4.32 7.30
CA SER A 168 4.86 4.65 7.22
C SER A 168 5.17 5.66 6.11
N TYR A 169 4.41 5.63 5.02
CA TYR A 169 4.57 6.55 3.90
C TYR A 169 4.31 8.01 4.33
N GLY A 170 3.23 8.24 5.09
CA GLY A 170 2.90 9.56 5.62
C GLY A 170 3.88 10.04 6.70
N TYR A 171 4.29 9.15 7.60
CA TYR A 171 5.28 9.46 8.63
C TYR A 171 6.60 9.94 8.03
N GLU A 172 7.10 9.20 7.03
CA GLU A 172 8.34 9.55 6.34
C GLU A 172 8.25 10.88 5.60
N ILE A 173 7.12 11.17 4.93
CA ILE A 173 6.90 12.46 4.27
C ILE A 173 7.01 13.59 5.28
N ALA A 174 6.32 13.49 6.41
CA ALA A 174 6.32 14.53 7.43
C ALA A 174 7.72 14.74 8.05
N GLU A 175 8.42 13.66 8.41
CA GLU A 175 9.77 13.74 8.97
C GLU A 175 10.77 14.32 7.95
N GLN A 176 10.75 13.84 6.71
CA GLN A 176 11.66 14.30 5.64
C GLN A 176 11.40 15.74 5.20
N LEU A 177 10.23 16.31 5.49
CA LEU A 177 9.92 17.72 5.34
C LEU A 177 10.22 18.55 6.60
N GLY A 178 10.91 17.99 7.58
CA GLY A 178 11.27 18.67 8.84
C GLY A 178 10.09 18.77 9.80
N TRP A 179 9.34 17.68 9.96
CA TRP A 179 8.17 17.57 10.85
C TRP A 179 7.02 18.49 10.44
N LYS A 180 6.85 18.66 9.14
CA LYS A 180 5.78 19.42 8.51
C LYS A 180 5.03 18.56 7.52
N THR A 181 3.75 18.81 7.37
CA THR A 181 2.98 18.21 6.29
C THR A 181 3.00 19.11 5.05
N PRO A 182 3.00 18.54 3.83
CA PRO A 182 2.93 19.36 2.62
C PRO A 182 1.53 20.00 2.45
N ASP A 183 1.44 21.13 1.78
CA ASP A 183 0.15 21.79 1.49
C ASP A 183 -0.77 20.90 0.64
N ASN A 184 -0.19 20.16 -0.30
CA ASN A 184 -0.94 19.32 -1.25
C ASN A 184 -0.23 17.99 -1.45
N VAL A 185 -1.00 16.91 -1.47
CA VAL A 185 -0.51 15.54 -1.75
C VAL A 185 -1.34 14.92 -2.86
N ILE A 186 -0.69 14.56 -3.97
CA ILE A 186 -1.33 13.80 -5.05
C ILE A 186 -0.98 12.33 -4.90
N VAL A 187 -1.98 11.48 -4.77
CA VAL A 187 -1.80 10.05 -4.52
C VAL A 187 -2.45 9.23 -5.66
N PRO A 188 -1.70 8.32 -6.30
CA PRO A 188 -2.31 7.36 -7.22
C PRO A 188 -3.20 6.40 -6.44
N VAL A 189 -4.46 6.25 -6.90
CA VAL A 189 -5.48 5.48 -6.20
C VAL A 189 -5.86 4.22 -6.97
N ALA A 190 -5.68 3.07 -6.31
CA ALA A 190 -6.23 1.78 -6.72
C ALA A 190 -7.37 1.39 -5.77
N GLY A 191 -7.08 0.63 -4.71
CA GLY A 191 -8.04 0.21 -3.67
C GLY A 191 -8.32 1.26 -2.60
N SER A 192 -7.70 2.44 -2.63
CA SER A 192 -7.82 3.59 -1.72
C SER A 192 -7.11 3.46 -0.36
N SER A 193 -6.49 2.32 -0.01
CA SER A 193 -5.82 2.16 1.29
C SER A 193 -4.70 3.18 1.50
N LEU A 194 -3.82 3.40 0.51
CA LEU A 194 -2.67 4.31 0.65
C LEU A 194 -3.10 5.76 0.95
N ILE A 195 -4.06 6.29 0.20
CA ILE A 195 -4.50 7.68 0.34
C ILE A 195 -5.07 7.95 1.74
N THR A 196 -5.86 7.01 2.28
CA THR A 196 -6.45 7.11 3.62
C THR A 196 -5.39 7.02 4.70
N LYS A 197 -4.38 6.17 4.53
CA LYS A 197 -3.35 5.93 5.54
C LYS A 197 -2.30 7.05 5.58
N ILE A 198 -2.00 7.72 4.46
CA ILE A 198 -1.19 8.95 4.46
C ILE A 198 -1.88 10.03 5.28
N TRP A 199 -3.16 10.26 5.05
CA TRP A 199 -3.96 11.25 5.79
C TRP A 199 -4.02 10.92 7.29
N LYS A 200 -4.30 9.65 7.61
CA LYS A 200 -4.30 9.16 8.99
C LYS A 200 -2.95 9.39 9.67
N ALA A 201 -1.84 9.08 9.00
CA ALA A 201 -0.50 9.25 9.56
C ALA A 201 -0.18 10.71 9.92
N PHE A 202 -0.61 11.66 9.11
CA PHE A 202 -0.44 13.08 9.42
C PHE A 202 -1.19 13.46 10.69
N HIS A 203 -2.44 13.05 10.84
CA HIS A 203 -3.23 13.32 12.04
C HIS A 203 -2.73 12.57 13.28
N GLU A 204 -2.17 11.38 13.15
CA GLU A 204 -1.51 10.69 14.25
C GLU A 204 -0.31 11.48 14.76
N PHE A 205 0.53 12.03 13.86
CA PHE A 205 1.64 12.90 14.25
C PHE A 205 1.16 14.23 14.88
N GLU A 206 0.06 14.79 14.39
CA GLU A 206 -0.56 15.97 15.01
C GLU A 206 -1.03 15.65 16.44
N CYS A 207 -1.76 14.55 16.63
CA CYS A 207 -2.26 14.11 17.95
C CYS A 207 -1.12 13.83 18.94
N LEU A 208 0.02 13.35 18.47
CA LEU A 208 1.21 13.08 19.26
C LEU A 208 2.07 14.35 19.52
N GLY A 209 1.70 15.49 18.96
CA GLY A 209 2.46 16.73 19.07
C GLY A 209 3.83 16.68 18.37
N LEU A 210 3.98 15.86 17.35
CA LEU A 210 5.24 15.69 16.61
C LEU A 210 5.36 16.64 15.41
N LEU A 211 4.27 17.30 15.00
CA LEU A 211 4.29 18.24 13.90
C LEU A 211 4.53 19.69 14.37
N ASP A 212 5.22 20.45 13.53
CA ASP A 212 5.34 21.90 13.66
C ASP A 212 4.07 22.57 13.06
N GLY A 213 2.95 22.48 13.79
CA GLY A 213 1.65 23.03 13.45
C GLY A 213 0.57 21.98 13.14
N LYS A 214 -0.59 22.49 12.72
CA LYS A 214 -1.76 21.65 12.41
C LYS A 214 -1.69 21.09 10.99
N VAL A 215 -2.32 19.90 10.80
CA VAL A 215 -2.51 19.32 9.46
C VAL A 215 -3.48 20.17 8.65
N GLN A 216 -2.98 20.74 7.54
CA GLN A 216 -3.77 21.52 6.58
C GLN A 216 -3.62 20.97 5.14
N SER A 217 -3.01 19.80 5.02
CA SER A 217 -2.75 19.17 3.72
C SER A 217 -4.04 18.84 2.99
N LYS A 218 -4.12 19.19 1.72
CA LYS A 218 -5.17 18.74 0.81
C LYS A 218 -4.73 17.48 0.09
N ILE A 219 -5.58 16.46 0.10
CA ILE A 219 -5.28 15.16 -0.50
C ILE A 219 -6.03 15.01 -1.81
N PHE A 220 -5.30 14.79 -2.89
CA PHE A 220 -5.83 14.65 -4.25
C PHE A 220 -5.73 13.20 -4.72
N ALA A 221 -6.88 12.65 -5.12
CA ALA A 221 -6.95 11.30 -5.69
C ALA A 221 -6.66 11.32 -7.19
N ALA A 222 -5.66 10.55 -7.66
CA ALA A 222 -5.34 10.40 -9.08
C ALA A 222 -5.66 9.00 -9.55
N GLN A 223 -6.54 8.88 -10.56
CA GLN A 223 -6.88 7.60 -11.22
C GLN A 223 -6.76 7.73 -12.74
N ALA A 224 -6.54 6.60 -13.42
CA ALA A 224 -6.60 6.55 -14.87
C ALA A 224 -8.04 6.77 -15.36
N SER A 225 -8.24 7.57 -16.41
CA SER A 225 -9.58 7.87 -16.97
C SER A 225 -10.39 6.62 -17.32
N GLY A 226 -9.74 5.54 -17.76
CA GLY A 226 -10.37 4.26 -18.06
C GLY A 226 -10.64 3.38 -16.82
N CYS A 227 -10.34 3.83 -15.61
CA CYS A 227 -10.68 3.13 -14.36
C CYS A 227 -10.66 4.14 -13.19
N SER A 228 -11.74 4.90 -13.02
CA SER A 228 -11.79 6.06 -12.11
C SER A 228 -12.99 6.08 -11.16
N PRO A 229 -13.37 4.95 -10.51
CA PRO A 229 -14.58 4.91 -9.69
C PRO A 229 -14.55 5.89 -8.50
N VAL A 230 -13.39 6.04 -7.85
CA VAL A 230 -13.21 6.95 -6.69
C VAL A 230 -13.29 8.41 -7.12
N THR A 231 -12.51 8.81 -8.14
CA THR A 231 -12.52 10.20 -8.61
C THR A 231 -13.85 10.58 -9.23
N THR A 232 -14.57 9.63 -9.83
CA THR A 232 -15.94 9.84 -10.33
C THR A 232 -16.91 10.11 -9.18
N ALA A 233 -16.86 9.32 -8.10
CA ALA A 233 -17.68 9.55 -6.91
C ALA A 233 -17.40 10.95 -6.29
N ILE A 234 -16.13 11.32 -6.15
CA ILE A 234 -15.72 12.64 -5.65
C ILE A 234 -16.30 13.76 -6.53
N LYS A 235 -16.17 13.67 -7.85
CA LYS A 235 -16.70 14.65 -8.81
C LYS A 235 -18.23 14.78 -8.75
N ASN A 236 -18.91 13.69 -8.48
CA ASN A 236 -20.37 13.67 -8.35
C ASN A 236 -20.88 14.08 -6.95
N GLY A 237 -19.98 14.41 -6.02
CA GLY A 237 -20.33 14.81 -4.66
C GLY A 237 -20.96 13.68 -3.83
N THR A 238 -20.67 12.42 -4.14
CA THR A 238 -21.17 11.23 -3.43
C THR A 238 -20.04 10.41 -2.84
N ASP A 239 -20.32 9.63 -1.82
CA ASP A 239 -19.42 8.64 -1.24
C ASP A 239 -19.72 7.19 -1.70
N VAL A 240 -20.75 7.04 -2.53
CA VAL A 240 -21.15 5.75 -3.12
C VAL A 240 -20.26 5.44 -4.33
N ILE A 241 -19.54 4.32 -4.25
CA ILE A 241 -18.71 3.83 -5.33
C ILE A 241 -19.56 3.01 -6.31
N THR A 242 -19.59 3.44 -7.56
CA THR A 242 -20.16 2.64 -8.64
C THR A 242 -19.04 1.84 -9.29
N PRO A 243 -19.06 0.50 -9.23
CA PRO A 243 -18.03 -0.34 -9.87
C PRO A 243 -17.95 -0.11 -11.38
N VAL A 244 -16.72 -0.16 -11.93
CA VAL A 244 -16.46 0.00 -13.35
C VAL A 244 -15.62 -1.16 -13.88
N LYS A 245 -15.80 -1.52 -15.15
CA LYS A 245 -14.89 -2.46 -15.82
C LYS A 245 -13.64 -1.69 -16.27
N PRO A 246 -12.44 -2.04 -15.77
CA PRO A 246 -11.22 -1.32 -16.12
C PRO A 246 -10.84 -1.42 -17.61
N ASN A 247 -10.48 -0.27 -18.20
CA ASN A 247 -9.92 -0.17 -19.55
C ASN A 247 -8.75 0.83 -19.54
N THR A 248 -7.56 0.38 -19.16
CA THR A 248 -6.39 1.25 -19.01
C THR A 248 -5.10 0.47 -19.18
N ILE A 249 -4.04 1.16 -19.61
CA ILE A 249 -2.66 0.63 -19.62
C ILE A 249 -2.06 0.56 -18.21
N ALA A 250 -2.58 1.31 -17.25
CA ALA A 250 -2.13 1.33 -15.85
C ALA A 250 -2.66 0.11 -15.08
N LYS A 251 -2.24 -1.09 -15.50
CA LYS A 251 -2.78 -2.38 -15.03
C LYS A 251 -2.69 -2.56 -13.51
N SER A 252 -1.60 -2.13 -12.87
CA SER A 252 -1.36 -2.34 -11.43
C SER A 252 -2.29 -1.54 -10.52
N ILE A 253 -2.94 -0.49 -11.03
CA ILE A 253 -3.91 0.33 -10.29
C ILE A 253 -5.32 0.23 -10.85
N ALA A 254 -5.57 -0.69 -11.77
CA ALA A 254 -6.85 -0.88 -12.46
C ALA A 254 -7.84 -1.66 -11.57
N ILE A 255 -8.27 -1.05 -10.47
CA ILE A 255 -9.24 -1.63 -9.53
C ILE A 255 -10.60 -0.98 -9.76
N GLY A 256 -11.50 -1.70 -10.42
CA GLY A 256 -12.83 -1.21 -10.79
C GLY A 256 -13.82 -1.18 -9.63
N ASN A 257 -13.61 -2.00 -8.59
CA ASN A 257 -14.39 -2.02 -7.35
C ASN A 257 -13.45 -1.91 -6.14
N PRO A 258 -13.04 -0.69 -5.75
CA PRO A 258 -12.07 -0.46 -4.70
C PRO A 258 -12.66 -0.74 -3.31
N ALA A 259 -12.04 -1.67 -2.57
CA ALA A 259 -12.54 -2.11 -1.27
C ALA A 259 -12.54 -1.00 -0.19
N ASP A 260 -11.61 -0.05 -0.27
CA ASP A 260 -11.54 1.11 0.63
C ASP A 260 -12.01 2.40 -0.07
N GLY A 261 -12.80 2.26 -1.16
CA GLY A 261 -13.24 3.38 -2.00
C GLY A 261 -13.97 4.47 -1.23
N TYR A 262 -14.91 4.09 -0.37
CA TYR A 262 -15.60 5.00 0.55
C TYR A 262 -14.63 5.88 1.35
N TYR A 263 -13.64 5.26 1.99
CA TYR A 263 -12.66 6.00 2.80
C TYR A 263 -11.75 6.90 1.95
N GLY A 264 -11.45 6.50 0.71
CA GLY A 264 -10.69 7.33 -0.23
C GLY A 264 -11.45 8.59 -0.63
N VAL A 265 -12.75 8.47 -0.88
CA VAL A 265 -13.63 9.62 -1.14
C VAL A 265 -13.69 10.53 0.08
N LYS A 266 -13.98 9.97 1.26
CA LYS A 266 -14.05 10.75 2.51
C LYS A 266 -12.75 11.49 2.81
N THR A 267 -11.60 10.82 2.73
CA THR A 267 -10.28 11.46 2.93
C THR A 267 -10.09 12.66 2.00
N THR A 268 -10.42 12.50 0.72
CA THR A 268 -10.27 13.56 -0.27
C THR A 268 -11.20 14.74 0.02
N GLN A 269 -12.46 14.48 0.35
CA GLN A 269 -13.45 15.52 0.68
C GLN A 269 -13.11 16.23 1.98
N ASP A 270 -12.84 15.49 3.06
CA ASP A 270 -12.57 16.04 4.39
C ASP A 270 -11.28 16.87 4.44
N SER A 271 -10.30 16.54 3.61
CA SER A 271 -9.07 17.34 3.44
C SER A 271 -9.24 18.58 2.56
N GLY A 272 -10.40 18.78 1.93
CA GLY A 272 -10.61 19.85 0.94
C GLY A 272 -9.85 19.64 -0.36
N GLY A 273 -9.48 18.41 -0.67
CA GLY A 273 -8.84 18.01 -1.92
C GLY A 273 -9.85 17.74 -3.04
N TYR A 274 -9.37 17.08 -4.10
CA TYR A 274 -10.18 16.77 -5.30
C TYR A 274 -9.71 15.47 -5.99
N GLY A 275 -10.49 14.99 -6.96
CA GLY A 275 -10.18 13.78 -7.74
C GLY A 275 -10.13 14.01 -9.24
#